data_25e45a5a440a6b952626ef5e0818a287
#
_entry.id   25e45a5a440a6b952626ef5e0818a287
#
_cell.length_a   1.000
_cell.length_b   1.000
_cell.length_c   1.000
_cell.angle_alpha   90.00
_cell.angle_beta   90.00
_cell.angle_gamma   90.00
#
_symmetry.space_group_name_H-M   'P 1'
#
loop_
_entity.id
_entity.type
_entity.pdbx_description
1 polymer ?
#
loop_
_entity_poly.entity_id
_entity_poly.type
_entity_poly.pdbx_seq_one_letter_code
_entity_poly.pdbx_strand_id
1 'polypeptide(L)'
;MKKEELKKLIDTAAGRIPADTVIKNCQIVNVFSGKIQTGDIALSGDKIAGIGEYQGVHEVDAQGRYAVPGFIDSHIHIESAYVSPEELGRLLVPHGATTIIADPHEIVNVCGIKGLDYMMEAAKGTALDIKYMLPSCVPATPFEHAGAVINAPEMEEPIQRDGILGLGEFMNFPGVIQADESVLDKLMTAKEEGKLIDGHGPGIDGKDLNAYSAAGILADHECSTVEEMEARLERGMYILLRQGSACHNLRPLLKGVTPENSRRCLLCSDDRQPKTILKDGHLDNHLKICVEEGLDAVTAIRMATLNAAECFRLHDRGAIAPGYRADIVLLDDLKDFQVEKAVSYT
;
A
#
# COMPACT_ATOMS: atom_id res chain seq x y z
N MET A 1 21.58 -4.47 3.44
CA MET A 1 22.53 -4.50 2.27
C MET A 1 23.95 -4.57 2.78
N LYS A 2 24.76 -5.51 2.27
CA LYS A 2 26.20 -5.62 2.61
C LYS A 2 27.03 -4.69 1.74
N LYS A 3 28.25 -4.39 2.17
CA LYS A 3 29.17 -3.48 1.43
C LYS A 3 29.46 -3.97 0.01
N GLU A 4 29.61 -5.27 -0.18
CA GLU A 4 29.86 -5.91 -1.48
C GLU A 4 28.64 -5.77 -2.41
N GLU A 5 27.44 -5.91 -1.89
CA GLU A 5 26.19 -5.72 -2.62
C GLU A 5 26.04 -4.25 -3.07
N LEU A 6 26.30 -3.30 -2.16
CA LEU A 6 26.29 -1.88 -2.49
C LEU A 6 27.35 -1.55 -3.57
N LYS A 7 28.55 -2.11 -3.46
CA LYS A 7 29.59 -1.92 -4.48
C LYS A 7 29.14 -2.45 -5.83
N LYS A 8 28.58 -3.67 -5.88
CA LYS A 8 28.04 -4.26 -7.11
C LYS A 8 26.95 -3.39 -7.72
N LEU A 9 26.01 -2.91 -6.91
CA LEU A 9 24.95 -2.02 -7.36
C LEU A 9 25.50 -0.74 -8.00
N ILE A 10 26.46 -0.09 -7.34
CA ILE A 10 27.12 1.13 -7.86
C ILE A 10 27.91 0.83 -9.16
N ASP A 11 28.62 -0.28 -9.24
CA ASP A 11 29.39 -0.66 -10.44
C ASP A 11 28.46 -0.98 -11.62
N THR A 12 27.32 -1.64 -11.37
CA THR A 12 26.26 -1.87 -12.36
C THR A 12 25.63 -0.54 -12.81
N ALA A 13 25.24 0.31 -11.86
CA ALA A 13 24.62 1.60 -12.15
C ALA A 13 25.51 2.53 -12.99
N ALA A 14 26.83 2.47 -12.77
CA ALA A 14 27.81 3.22 -13.53
C ALA A 14 28.23 2.56 -14.85
N GLY A 15 27.64 1.42 -15.21
CA GLY A 15 27.95 0.68 -16.44
C GLY A 15 29.36 0.03 -16.46
N ARG A 16 30.01 -0.11 -15.29
CA ARG A 16 31.34 -0.76 -15.19
C ARG A 16 31.29 -2.28 -15.30
N ILE A 17 30.17 -2.84 -14.92
CA ILE A 17 29.85 -4.27 -15.06
C ILE A 17 28.44 -4.43 -15.64
N PRO A 18 28.16 -5.54 -16.36
CA PRO A 18 26.82 -5.78 -16.85
C PRO A 18 25.82 -5.96 -15.69
N ALA A 19 24.58 -5.60 -15.94
CA ALA A 19 23.47 -5.82 -15.00
C ALA A 19 23.13 -7.34 -14.93
N ASP A 20 22.57 -7.77 -13.81
CA ASP A 20 22.07 -9.15 -13.71
C ASP A 20 20.93 -9.40 -14.70
N THR A 21 20.01 -8.43 -14.77
CA THR A 21 18.90 -8.42 -15.75
C THR A 21 18.71 -7.01 -16.30
N VAL A 22 18.38 -6.90 -17.58
CA VAL A 22 17.94 -5.64 -18.20
C VAL A 22 16.57 -5.84 -18.83
N ILE A 23 15.61 -5.00 -18.48
CA ILE A 23 14.32 -4.93 -19.16
C ILE A 23 14.48 -3.88 -20.27
N LYS A 24 14.47 -4.34 -21.52
CA LYS A 24 14.75 -3.57 -22.72
C LYS A 24 13.47 -2.94 -23.29
N ASN A 25 13.65 -1.83 -24.00
CA ASN A 25 12.60 -1.23 -24.83
C ASN A 25 11.34 -0.84 -24.05
N CYS A 26 11.50 -0.26 -22.85
CA CYS A 26 10.38 0.17 -22.00
C CYS A 26 9.94 1.60 -22.32
N GLN A 27 8.65 1.87 -22.11
CA GLN A 27 8.11 3.21 -21.84
C GLN A 27 8.01 3.36 -20.31
N ILE A 28 9.00 3.97 -19.69
CA ILE A 28 9.13 4.04 -18.23
C ILE A 28 8.31 5.20 -17.70
N VAL A 29 7.34 4.92 -16.84
CA VAL A 29 6.54 5.93 -16.15
C VAL A 29 7.30 6.44 -14.95
N ASN A 30 7.80 7.67 -15.04
CA ASN A 30 8.52 8.32 -13.95
C ASN A 30 7.52 9.06 -13.03
N VAL A 31 7.18 8.44 -11.92
CA VAL A 31 6.22 8.97 -10.94
C VAL A 31 6.70 10.23 -10.21
N PHE A 32 8.00 10.51 -10.18
CA PHE A 32 8.54 11.75 -9.60
C PHE A 32 8.31 12.96 -10.50
N SER A 33 8.63 12.82 -11.79
CA SER A 33 8.56 13.94 -12.76
C SER A 33 7.23 14.02 -13.51
N GLY A 34 6.39 12.97 -13.45
CA GLY A 34 5.17 12.88 -14.25
C GLY A 34 5.40 12.61 -15.73
N LYS A 35 6.61 12.24 -16.14
CA LYS A 35 6.97 12.02 -17.55
C LYS A 35 7.05 10.53 -17.87
N ILE A 36 6.79 10.21 -19.15
CA ILE A 36 7.06 8.88 -19.71
C ILE A 36 8.31 9.02 -20.58
N GLN A 37 9.29 8.15 -20.35
CA GLN A 37 10.56 8.16 -21.08
C GLN A 37 10.85 6.77 -21.66
N THR A 38 11.38 6.71 -22.87
CA THR A 38 11.85 5.46 -23.46
C THR A 38 13.23 5.12 -22.94
N GLY A 39 13.48 3.86 -22.58
CA GLY A 39 14.78 3.40 -22.09
C GLY A 39 14.72 1.97 -21.59
N ASP A 40 15.87 1.49 -21.13
CA ASP A 40 16.01 0.20 -20.48
C ASP A 40 16.07 0.37 -18.97
N ILE A 41 15.73 -0.68 -18.24
CA ILE A 41 15.83 -0.73 -16.77
C ILE A 41 16.85 -1.81 -16.41
N ALA A 42 17.97 -1.41 -15.79
CA ALA A 42 19.00 -2.32 -15.33
C ALA A 42 18.76 -2.72 -13.88
N LEU A 43 18.87 -4.03 -13.59
CA LEU A 43 18.67 -4.61 -12.27
C LEU A 43 19.97 -5.23 -11.75
N SER A 44 20.21 -5.11 -10.45
CA SER A 44 21.30 -5.76 -9.72
C SER A 44 20.72 -6.43 -8.46
N GLY A 45 20.56 -7.74 -8.51
CA GLY A 45 19.80 -8.47 -7.50
C GLY A 45 18.35 -7.99 -7.44
N ASP A 46 17.89 -7.65 -6.24
CA ASP A 46 16.54 -7.13 -5.95
C ASP A 46 16.39 -5.62 -6.17
N LYS A 47 17.43 -4.94 -6.69
CA LYS A 47 17.45 -3.47 -6.81
C LYS A 47 17.53 -3.01 -8.26
N ILE A 48 16.86 -1.88 -8.52
CA ILE A 48 17.06 -1.12 -9.75
C ILE A 48 18.43 -0.45 -9.69
N ALA A 49 19.30 -0.78 -10.65
CA ALA A 49 20.62 -0.16 -10.76
C ALA A 49 20.56 1.16 -11.53
N GLY A 50 19.77 1.19 -12.62
CA GLY A 50 19.72 2.40 -13.44
C GLY A 50 18.67 2.36 -14.53
N ILE A 51 18.48 3.52 -15.15
CA ILE A 51 17.61 3.74 -16.31
C ILE A 51 18.46 4.31 -17.43
N GLY A 52 18.35 3.78 -18.64
CA GLY A 52 19.13 4.21 -19.81
C GLY A 52 19.56 3.03 -20.67
N GLU A 53 20.72 3.13 -21.31
CA GLU A 53 21.28 2.05 -22.11
C GLU A 53 22.21 1.18 -21.27
N TYR A 54 21.84 -0.07 -21.08
CA TYR A 54 22.61 -1.05 -20.29
C TYR A 54 22.75 -2.38 -21.03
N GLN A 55 23.80 -3.14 -20.67
CA GLN A 55 23.96 -4.54 -21.04
C GLN A 55 23.66 -5.43 -19.84
N GLY A 56 22.93 -6.50 -20.06
CA GLY A 56 22.56 -7.48 -19.03
C GLY A 56 23.06 -8.87 -19.30
N VAL A 57 23.25 -9.66 -18.24
CA VAL A 57 23.48 -11.11 -18.35
C VAL A 57 22.22 -11.77 -18.89
N HIS A 58 21.06 -11.28 -18.39
CA HIS A 58 19.75 -11.66 -18.91
C HIS A 58 19.05 -10.41 -19.46
N GLU A 59 18.41 -10.55 -20.62
CA GLU A 59 17.65 -9.46 -21.22
C GLU A 59 16.21 -9.90 -21.46
N VAL A 60 15.26 -9.02 -21.06
CA VAL A 60 13.83 -9.20 -21.25
C VAL A 60 13.33 -8.05 -22.10
N ASP A 61 12.83 -8.33 -23.29
CA ASP A 61 12.27 -7.32 -24.18
C ASP A 61 10.84 -6.95 -23.74
N ALA A 62 10.63 -5.72 -23.31
CA ALA A 62 9.31 -5.19 -22.96
C ALA A 62 8.46 -4.87 -24.18
N GLN A 63 9.03 -4.90 -25.42
CA GLN A 63 8.31 -4.66 -26.66
C GLN A 63 7.57 -3.31 -26.72
N GLY A 64 8.14 -2.28 -26.10
CA GLY A 64 7.53 -0.95 -26.06
C GLY A 64 6.41 -0.79 -25.02
N ARG A 65 6.19 -1.76 -24.15
CA ARG A 65 5.22 -1.68 -23.05
C ARG A 65 5.59 -0.64 -21.99
N TYR A 66 4.57 -0.20 -21.26
CA TYR A 66 4.77 0.70 -20.16
C TYR A 66 5.32 -0.07 -18.95
N ALA A 67 6.46 0.39 -18.43
CA ALA A 67 6.99 -0.07 -17.16
C ALA A 67 6.58 0.91 -16.05
N VAL A 68 5.84 0.40 -15.07
CA VAL A 68 5.38 1.17 -13.91
C VAL A 68 5.87 0.52 -12.63
N PRO A 69 5.97 1.25 -11.49
CA PRO A 69 6.28 0.64 -10.21
C PRO A 69 5.21 -0.37 -9.82
N GLY A 70 5.58 -1.40 -9.08
CA GLY A 70 4.62 -2.32 -8.49
C GLY A 70 3.58 -1.60 -7.65
N PHE A 71 2.31 -1.99 -7.79
CA PHE A 71 1.20 -1.34 -7.09
C PHE A 71 1.22 -1.72 -5.61
N ILE A 72 0.80 -0.77 -4.78
CA ILE A 72 0.70 -0.90 -3.33
C ILE A 72 -0.76 -0.70 -2.94
N ASP A 73 -1.40 -1.76 -2.44
CA ASP A 73 -2.71 -1.63 -1.82
C ASP A 73 -2.56 -1.06 -0.41
N SER A 74 -3.12 0.12 -0.21
CA SER A 74 -2.87 0.91 1.00
C SER A 74 -3.67 0.46 2.23
N HIS A 75 -4.67 -0.40 2.05
CA HIS A 75 -5.47 -0.96 3.13
C HIS A 75 -6.31 -2.14 2.63
N ILE A 76 -6.13 -3.31 3.23
CA ILE A 76 -6.84 -4.54 2.87
C ILE A 76 -6.97 -5.48 4.08
N HIS A 77 -8.10 -6.22 4.13
CA HIS A 77 -8.31 -7.34 5.04
C HIS A 77 -8.15 -8.65 4.27
N ILE A 78 -7.10 -9.42 4.60
CA ILE A 78 -6.82 -10.72 3.94
C ILE A 78 -7.98 -11.70 4.21
N GLU A 79 -8.54 -11.63 5.40
CA GLU A 79 -9.62 -12.48 5.88
C GLU A 79 -10.88 -12.35 5.03
N SER A 80 -11.18 -11.15 4.53
CA SER A 80 -12.32 -10.89 3.64
C SER A 80 -12.23 -11.62 2.29
N ALA A 81 -11.00 -12.04 1.93
CA ALA A 81 -10.79 -12.87 0.74
C ALA A 81 -11.05 -14.37 1.01
N TYR A 82 -11.23 -14.79 2.25
CA TYR A 82 -11.44 -16.19 2.64
C TYR A 82 -10.32 -17.14 2.20
N VAL A 83 -9.10 -16.63 2.01
CA VAL A 83 -7.91 -17.39 1.61
C VAL A 83 -6.73 -17.05 2.51
N SER A 84 -5.69 -17.89 2.47
CA SER A 84 -4.44 -17.61 3.19
C SER A 84 -3.64 -16.50 2.49
N PRO A 85 -2.66 -15.88 3.19
CA PRO A 85 -1.77 -14.89 2.58
C PRO A 85 -1.09 -15.35 1.29
N GLU A 86 -0.67 -16.62 1.20
CA GLU A 86 -0.03 -17.20 0.01
C GLU A 86 -0.98 -17.24 -1.18
N GLU A 87 -2.23 -17.67 -0.95
CA GLU A 87 -3.23 -17.75 -2.00
C GLU A 87 -3.70 -16.34 -2.43
N LEU A 88 -3.76 -15.39 -1.49
CA LEU A 88 -4.04 -14.00 -1.84
C LEU A 88 -2.93 -13.43 -2.74
N GLY A 89 -1.66 -13.73 -2.47
CA GLY A 89 -0.56 -13.33 -3.34
C GLY A 89 -0.71 -13.86 -4.76
N ARG A 90 -1.16 -15.11 -4.94
CA ARG A 90 -1.46 -15.69 -6.26
C ARG A 90 -2.59 -14.97 -7.00
N LEU A 91 -3.53 -14.39 -6.26
CA LEU A 91 -4.62 -13.60 -6.84
C LEU A 91 -4.18 -12.18 -7.20
N LEU A 92 -3.40 -11.51 -6.34
CA LEU A 92 -3.12 -10.09 -6.47
C LEU A 92 -1.93 -9.76 -7.37
N VAL A 93 -0.86 -10.57 -7.32
CA VAL A 93 0.36 -10.31 -8.10
C VAL A 93 0.08 -10.26 -9.61
N PRO A 94 -0.77 -11.14 -10.21
CA PRO A 94 -1.14 -11.03 -11.62
C PRO A 94 -1.84 -9.72 -11.99
N HIS A 95 -2.41 -9.00 -11.03
CA HIS A 95 -3.01 -7.68 -11.18
C HIS A 95 -2.05 -6.51 -10.85
N GLY A 96 -0.74 -6.81 -10.74
CA GLY A 96 0.31 -5.82 -10.54
C GLY A 96 0.53 -5.36 -9.11
N ALA A 97 -0.24 -5.85 -8.13
CA ALA A 97 0.03 -5.57 -6.72
C ALA A 97 1.26 -6.34 -6.24
N THR A 98 2.30 -5.64 -5.82
CA THR A 98 3.54 -6.22 -5.29
C THR A 98 3.69 -6.02 -3.79
N THR A 99 2.93 -5.09 -3.23
CA THR A 99 2.90 -4.80 -1.80
C THR A 99 1.47 -4.56 -1.36
N ILE A 100 1.12 -5.01 -0.15
CA ILE A 100 -0.15 -4.67 0.50
C ILE A 100 0.09 -4.25 1.94
N ILE A 101 -0.78 -3.38 2.46
CA ILE A 101 -0.84 -2.99 3.87
C ILE A 101 -2.07 -3.66 4.46
N ALA A 102 -1.85 -4.76 5.18
CA ALA A 102 -2.91 -5.60 5.73
C ALA A 102 -3.21 -5.24 7.18
N ASP A 103 -4.49 -5.14 7.52
CA ASP A 103 -4.98 -5.05 8.90
C ASP A 103 -5.71 -6.35 9.27
N PRO A 104 -5.07 -7.28 10.01
CA PRO A 104 -5.64 -8.60 10.28
C PRO A 104 -6.50 -8.60 11.55
N HIS A 105 -7.39 -7.63 11.71
CA HIS A 105 -8.15 -7.49 12.96
C HIS A 105 -9.18 -8.62 13.16
N GLU A 106 -9.70 -9.24 12.11
CA GLU A 106 -10.68 -10.30 12.22
C GLU A 106 -10.06 -11.58 12.80
N ILE A 107 -8.91 -12.02 12.28
CA ILE A 107 -8.24 -13.20 12.84
C ILE A 107 -7.69 -12.93 14.24
N VAL A 108 -7.21 -11.70 14.49
CA VAL A 108 -6.74 -11.32 15.83
C VAL A 108 -7.92 -11.24 16.81
N ASN A 109 -9.09 -10.80 16.38
CA ASN A 109 -10.32 -10.83 17.20
C ASN A 109 -10.71 -12.25 17.64
N VAL A 110 -10.39 -13.26 16.82
CA VAL A 110 -10.71 -14.68 17.13
C VAL A 110 -9.57 -15.38 17.86
N CYS A 111 -8.33 -15.19 17.40
CA CYS A 111 -7.15 -15.97 17.81
C CYS A 111 -6.12 -15.18 18.63
N GLY A 112 -6.34 -13.87 18.86
CA GLY A 112 -5.35 -13.01 19.51
C GLY A 112 -4.08 -12.87 18.68
N ILE A 113 -2.98 -12.56 19.34
CA ILE A 113 -1.66 -12.38 18.69
C ILE A 113 -1.22 -13.62 17.91
N LYS A 114 -1.67 -14.81 18.27
CA LYS A 114 -1.40 -16.03 17.49
C LYS A 114 -1.98 -15.98 16.08
N GLY A 115 -3.09 -15.26 15.88
CA GLY A 115 -3.64 -15.00 14.55
C GLY A 115 -2.70 -14.13 13.72
N LEU A 116 -2.13 -13.08 14.31
CA LEU A 116 -1.11 -12.27 13.68
C LEU A 116 0.15 -13.10 13.35
N ASP A 117 0.61 -13.93 14.29
CA ASP A 117 1.76 -14.83 14.08
C ASP A 117 1.56 -15.73 12.86
N TYR A 118 0.36 -16.31 12.74
CA TYR A 118 -0.01 -17.14 11.59
C TYR A 118 0.06 -16.34 10.29
N MET A 119 -0.57 -15.17 10.24
CA MET A 119 -0.58 -14.32 9.05
C MET A 119 0.82 -13.92 8.61
N MET A 120 1.68 -13.51 9.55
CA MET A 120 3.06 -13.12 9.26
C MET A 120 3.92 -14.31 8.80
N GLU A 121 3.70 -15.51 9.35
CA GLU A 121 4.44 -16.71 8.92
C GLU A 121 4.00 -17.18 7.53
N ALA A 122 2.69 -17.23 7.28
CA ALA A 122 2.13 -17.60 5.99
C ALA A 122 2.55 -16.63 4.86
N ALA A 123 2.70 -15.35 5.18
CA ALA A 123 3.17 -14.33 4.24
C ALA A 123 4.57 -14.62 3.66
N LYS A 124 5.40 -15.42 4.34
CA LYS A 124 6.73 -15.80 3.83
C LYS A 124 6.67 -16.74 2.62
N GLY A 125 5.52 -17.34 2.36
CA GLY A 125 5.28 -18.27 1.26
C GLY A 125 4.84 -17.62 -0.05
N THR A 126 4.79 -16.28 -0.13
CA THR A 126 4.30 -15.56 -1.32
C THR A 126 5.33 -14.57 -1.88
N ALA A 127 5.22 -14.25 -3.18
CA ALA A 127 5.96 -13.16 -3.81
C ALA A 127 5.34 -11.77 -3.52
N LEU A 128 4.16 -11.71 -2.91
CA LEU A 128 3.54 -10.48 -2.45
C LEU A 128 4.20 -10.03 -1.15
N ASP A 129 4.75 -8.81 -1.10
CA ASP A 129 5.28 -8.25 0.14
C ASP A 129 4.14 -7.74 1.02
N ILE A 130 3.85 -8.45 2.09
CA ILE A 130 2.76 -8.12 3.01
C ILE A 130 3.32 -7.37 4.21
N LYS A 131 2.94 -6.12 4.34
CA LYS A 131 3.16 -5.30 5.52
C LYS A 131 1.90 -5.33 6.38
N TYR A 132 2.06 -5.33 7.67
CA TYR A 132 0.94 -5.42 8.60
C TYR A 132 0.80 -4.17 9.45
N MET A 133 -0.45 -3.85 9.75
CA MET A 133 -0.82 -2.97 10.84
C MET A 133 -1.24 -3.85 12.02
N LEU A 134 -0.80 -3.49 13.24
CA LEU A 134 -1.27 -4.17 14.44
C LEU A 134 -2.70 -3.71 14.73
N PRO A 135 -3.68 -4.62 14.84
CA PRO A 135 -5.07 -4.22 15.08
C PRO A 135 -5.23 -3.36 16.34
N SER A 136 -5.84 -2.21 16.18
CA SER A 136 -6.02 -1.21 17.25
C SER A 136 -7.19 -1.51 18.18
N CYS A 137 -8.24 -2.16 17.62
CA CYS A 137 -9.52 -2.37 18.29
C CYS A 137 -9.89 -3.87 18.24
N VAL A 138 -9.51 -4.60 19.29
CA VAL A 138 -9.85 -6.02 19.49
C VAL A 138 -10.39 -6.20 20.90
N PRO A 139 -11.69 -6.46 21.07
CA PRO A 139 -12.73 -6.38 20.03
C PRO A 139 -12.97 -4.94 19.53
N ALA A 140 -13.68 -4.82 18.39
CA ALA A 140 -14.00 -3.51 17.83
C ALA A 140 -14.95 -2.70 18.74
N THR A 141 -15.84 -3.38 19.44
CA THR A 141 -16.75 -2.78 20.42
C THR A 141 -16.80 -3.57 21.73
N PRO A 142 -17.15 -2.94 22.88
CA PRO A 142 -17.23 -3.64 24.16
C PRO A 142 -18.43 -4.61 24.25
N PHE A 143 -19.29 -4.63 23.24
CA PHE A 143 -20.49 -5.48 23.19
C PHE A 143 -20.27 -6.79 22.44
N GLU A 144 -19.11 -6.97 21.82
CA GLU A 144 -18.78 -8.17 21.07
C GLU A 144 -18.31 -9.30 21.97
N HIS A 145 -18.64 -10.53 21.58
CA HIS A 145 -18.02 -11.73 22.10
C HIS A 145 -16.78 -12.05 21.26
N ALA A 146 -15.62 -11.66 21.76
CA ALA A 146 -14.34 -11.88 21.08
C ALA A 146 -13.61 -13.09 21.64
N GLY A 147 -12.76 -13.70 20.83
CA GLY A 147 -11.82 -14.73 21.26
C GLY A 147 -10.59 -14.18 21.98
N ALA A 148 -10.34 -12.87 21.80
CA ALA A 148 -9.23 -12.16 22.45
C ALA A 148 -9.59 -10.71 22.78
N VAL A 149 -8.84 -10.14 23.71
CA VAL A 149 -8.86 -8.70 24.02
C VAL A 149 -7.42 -8.21 23.91
N ILE A 150 -7.17 -7.15 23.15
CA ILE A 150 -5.85 -6.55 22.95
C ILE A 150 -5.87 -5.12 23.49
N ASN A 151 -5.24 -4.93 24.65
CA ASN A 151 -5.00 -3.61 25.25
C ASN A 151 -3.55 -3.16 25.03
N ALA A 152 -3.16 -2.01 25.53
CA ALA A 152 -1.81 -1.49 25.36
C ALA A 152 -0.69 -2.46 25.79
N PRO A 153 -0.77 -3.16 26.95
CA PRO A 153 0.27 -4.13 27.33
C PRO A 153 0.45 -5.28 26.33
N GLU A 154 -0.64 -5.76 25.73
CA GLU A 154 -0.58 -6.83 24.72
C GLU A 154 -0.01 -6.35 23.38
N MET A 155 0.06 -5.03 23.17
CA MET A 155 0.61 -4.42 21.95
C MET A 155 2.12 -4.17 22.00
N GLU A 156 2.72 -4.03 23.19
CA GLU A 156 4.11 -3.59 23.38
C GLU A 156 5.14 -4.43 22.61
N GLU A 157 5.01 -5.74 22.62
CA GLU A 157 5.92 -6.62 21.88
C GLU A 157 5.55 -6.69 20.38
N PRO A 158 4.30 -6.99 19.99
CA PRO A 158 3.96 -7.15 18.58
C PRO A 158 4.22 -5.89 17.73
N ILE A 159 4.02 -4.69 18.26
CA ILE A 159 4.20 -3.46 17.50
C ILE A 159 5.65 -3.21 17.06
N GLN A 160 6.62 -3.77 17.78
CA GLN A 160 8.05 -3.65 17.49
C GLN A 160 8.52 -4.62 16.41
N ARG A 161 7.73 -5.62 16.06
CA ARG A 161 8.12 -6.66 15.10
C ARG A 161 8.43 -6.07 13.73
N ASP A 162 9.41 -6.66 13.06
CA ASP A 162 9.72 -6.32 11.68
C ASP A 162 8.50 -6.65 10.78
N GLY A 163 8.18 -5.74 9.85
CA GLY A 163 6.97 -5.85 9.01
C GLY A 163 5.69 -5.26 9.61
N ILE A 164 5.67 -4.89 10.90
CA ILE A 164 4.58 -4.11 11.52
C ILE A 164 4.87 -2.62 11.35
N LEU A 165 4.01 -1.91 10.63
CA LEU A 165 4.18 -0.50 10.31
C LEU A 165 3.59 0.43 11.37
N GLY A 166 2.54 -0.01 12.06
CA GLY A 166 1.84 0.81 13.04
C GLY A 166 0.61 0.14 13.60
N LEU A 167 -0.27 0.94 14.21
CA LEU A 167 -1.62 0.52 14.57
C LEU A 167 -2.54 0.57 13.36
N GLY A 168 -3.33 -0.47 13.19
CA GLY A 168 -4.37 -0.58 12.20
C GLY A 168 -5.50 0.42 12.40
N GLU A 169 -6.47 0.36 11.53
CA GLU A 169 -7.60 1.28 11.53
C GLU A 169 -8.19 1.51 12.93
N PHE A 170 -8.18 2.76 13.37
CA PHE A 170 -8.60 3.09 14.72
C PHE A 170 -10.12 3.29 14.80
N MET A 171 -10.86 2.15 14.81
CA MET A 171 -12.33 2.10 14.78
C MET A 171 -12.98 2.73 16.03
N ASN A 172 -12.30 2.71 17.19
CA ASN A 172 -12.81 3.39 18.39
C ASN A 172 -12.53 4.90 18.34
N PHE A 173 -12.96 5.56 17.25
CA PHE A 173 -12.86 7.03 17.14
C PHE A 173 -13.62 7.78 18.24
N PRO A 174 -14.77 7.30 18.77
CA PRO A 174 -15.42 7.96 19.90
C PRO A 174 -14.52 8.02 21.14
N GLY A 175 -13.80 6.93 21.43
CA GLY A 175 -12.83 6.90 22.53
C GLY A 175 -11.65 7.85 22.31
N VAL A 176 -11.17 8.00 21.07
CA VAL A 176 -10.14 9.00 20.73
C VAL A 176 -10.65 10.41 20.99
N ILE A 177 -11.85 10.75 20.50
CA ILE A 177 -12.46 12.08 20.65
C ILE A 177 -12.70 12.43 22.12
N GLN A 178 -13.08 11.45 22.92
CA GLN A 178 -13.33 11.60 24.35
C GLN A 178 -12.06 11.54 25.21
N ALA A 179 -10.91 11.28 24.61
CA ALA A 179 -9.63 11.05 25.29
C ALA A 179 -9.73 9.96 26.36
N ASP A 180 -10.37 8.82 26.02
CA ASP A 180 -10.48 7.66 26.92
C ASP A 180 -9.07 7.13 27.28
N GLU A 181 -8.81 6.93 28.57
CA GLU A 181 -7.49 6.51 29.07
C GLU A 181 -6.98 5.24 28.38
N SER A 182 -7.84 4.23 28.23
CA SER A 182 -7.45 2.96 27.59
C SER A 182 -7.12 3.11 26.10
N VAL A 183 -7.73 4.09 25.44
CA VAL A 183 -7.45 4.45 24.05
C VAL A 183 -6.15 5.25 23.95
N LEU A 184 -5.94 6.20 24.88
CA LEU A 184 -4.70 6.98 24.95
C LEU A 184 -3.48 6.06 25.17
N ASP A 185 -3.60 5.05 26.03
CA ASP A 185 -2.53 4.08 26.27
C ASP A 185 -2.12 3.36 24.98
N LYS A 186 -3.08 2.91 24.15
CA LYS A 186 -2.81 2.28 22.86
C LYS A 186 -2.13 3.24 21.87
N LEU A 187 -2.62 4.48 21.78
CA LEU A 187 -2.02 5.51 20.93
C LEU A 187 -0.58 5.82 21.36
N MET A 188 -0.32 5.87 22.68
CA MET A 188 1.01 6.10 23.22
C MET A 188 1.96 4.95 22.90
N THR A 189 1.53 3.69 23.00
CA THR A 189 2.34 2.53 22.59
C THR A 189 2.87 2.70 21.16
N ALA A 190 2.02 3.13 20.21
CA ALA A 190 2.49 3.37 18.85
C ALA A 190 3.42 4.59 18.72
N LYS A 191 3.10 5.67 19.42
CA LYS A 191 3.89 6.92 19.36
C LYS A 191 5.29 6.76 19.94
N GLU A 192 5.44 6.06 21.06
CA GLU A 192 6.71 5.80 21.72
C GLU A 192 7.65 4.96 20.85
N GLU A 193 7.10 4.03 20.06
CA GLU A 193 7.84 3.23 19.07
C GLU A 193 8.00 3.93 17.70
N GLY A 194 7.53 5.17 17.55
CA GLY A 194 7.62 5.93 16.29
C GLY A 194 6.79 5.33 15.15
N LYS A 195 5.80 4.50 15.48
CA LYS A 195 4.93 3.80 14.54
C LYS A 195 3.80 4.67 14.04
N LEU A 196 3.24 4.29 12.89
CA LEU A 196 2.09 4.95 12.28
C LEU A 196 0.80 4.60 13.02
N ILE A 197 -0.24 5.42 12.85
CA ILE A 197 -1.59 5.11 13.34
C ILE A 197 -2.55 5.37 12.19
N ASP A 198 -3.19 4.32 11.70
CA ASP A 198 -4.20 4.40 10.65
C ASP A 198 -5.57 4.72 11.23
N GLY A 199 -6.49 5.18 10.40
CA GLY A 199 -7.78 5.65 10.84
C GLY A 199 -8.97 4.99 10.18
N HIS A 200 -10.10 5.09 10.90
CA HIS A 200 -11.42 4.65 10.51
C HIS A 200 -12.42 5.59 11.17
N GLY A 201 -12.81 6.63 10.47
CA GLY A 201 -13.60 7.73 11.04
C GLY A 201 -14.85 8.08 10.24
N PRO A 202 -15.82 7.15 10.05
CA PRO A 202 -17.01 7.46 9.26
C PRO A 202 -17.84 8.57 9.89
N GLY A 203 -18.17 9.60 9.10
CA GLY A 203 -19.06 10.69 9.51
C GLY A 203 -18.51 11.67 10.56
N ILE A 204 -17.22 11.60 10.90
CA ILE A 204 -16.60 12.55 11.83
C ILE A 204 -16.35 13.87 11.10
N ASP A 205 -16.68 15.00 11.73
CA ASP A 205 -16.43 16.34 11.21
C ASP A 205 -16.05 17.37 12.30
N GLY A 206 -15.84 18.61 11.90
CA GLY A 206 -15.66 19.75 12.79
C GLY A 206 -14.59 19.55 13.85
N LYS A 207 -14.95 19.77 15.12
CA LYS A 207 -14.03 19.66 16.27
C LYS A 207 -13.66 18.19 16.57
N ASP A 208 -14.54 17.26 16.32
CA ASP A 208 -14.30 15.85 16.53
C ASP A 208 -13.23 15.33 15.55
N LEU A 209 -13.29 15.75 14.28
CA LEU A 209 -12.24 15.46 13.31
C LEU A 209 -10.90 16.13 13.68
N ASN A 210 -10.93 17.34 14.27
CA ASN A 210 -9.71 17.98 14.79
C ASN A 210 -9.10 17.16 15.93
N ALA A 211 -9.92 16.65 16.85
CA ALA A 211 -9.45 15.81 17.96
C ALA A 211 -8.84 14.49 17.44
N TYR A 212 -9.52 13.84 16.49
CA TYR A 212 -9.06 12.61 15.85
C TYR A 212 -7.72 12.79 15.14
N SER A 213 -7.60 13.83 14.30
CA SER A 213 -6.34 14.16 13.63
C SER A 213 -5.24 14.56 14.61
N ALA A 214 -5.55 15.36 15.66
CA ALA A 214 -4.60 15.78 16.69
C ALA A 214 -4.05 14.59 17.50
N ALA A 215 -4.80 13.50 17.63
CA ALA A 215 -4.35 12.25 18.22
C ALA A 215 -3.23 11.57 17.40
N GLY A 216 -2.96 12.04 16.18
CA GLY A 216 -1.91 11.53 15.30
C GLY A 216 -2.40 10.49 14.29
N ILE A 217 -3.70 10.41 14.08
CA ILE A 217 -4.29 9.55 13.03
C ILE A 217 -3.85 10.08 11.67
N LEU A 218 -3.24 9.19 10.88
CA LEU A 218 -2.54 9.56 9.64
C LEU A 218 -3.44 9.62 8.43
N ALA A 219 -4.39 8.67 8.32
CA ALA A 219 -5.18 8.44 7.12
C ALA A 219 -6.62 8.08 7.46
N ASP A 220 -7.49 8.05 6.46
CA ASP A 220 -8.87 7.56 6.59
C ASP A 220 -9.36 7.00 5.25
N HIS A 221 -10.01 5.83 5.27
CA HIS A 221 -10.58 5.16 4.09
C HIS A 221 -12.13 5.19 4.09
N GLU A 222 -12.75 5.76 5.12
CA GLU A 222 -14.21 5.75 5.32
C GLU A 222 -14.96 6.93 4.68
N CYS A 223 -14.26 7.84 4.01
CA CYS A 223 -14.92 8.95 3.33
C CYS A 223 -15.91 8.45 2.28
N SER A 224 -17.12 9.00 2.30
CA SER A 224 -18.20 8.69 1.34
C SER A 224 -18.49 9.86 0.40
N THR A 225 -18.14 11.09 0.79
CA THR A 225 -18.39 12.32 0.04
C THR A 225 -17.11 13.12 -0.14
N VAL A 226 -17.13 14.03 -1.14
CA VAL A 226 -16.01 14.94 -1.40
C VAL A 226 -15.79 15.87 -0.21
N GLU A 227 -16.84 16.33 0.44
CA GLU A 227 -16.78 17.21 1.60
C GLU A 227 -16.06 16.55 2.80
N GLU A 228 -16.36 15.26 3.06
CA GLU A 228 -15.64 14.47 4.07
C GLU A 228 -14.15 14.33 3.73
N MET A 229 -13.85 14.03 2.45
CA MET A 229 -12.49 13.93 1.94
C MET A 229 -11.72 15.26 2.11
N GLU A 230 -12.29 16.37 1.66
CA GLU A 230 -11.68 17.70 1.78
C GLU A 230 -11.43 18.08 3.23
N ALA A 231 -12.39 17.84 4.13
CA ALA A 231 -12.25 18.13 5.55
C ALA A 231 -11.03 17.41 6.18
N ARG A 232 -10.73 16.20 5.77
CA ARG A 232 -9.55 15.44 6.24
C ARG A 232 -8.25 15.93 5.60
N LEU A 233 -8.26 16.19 4.30
CA LEU A 233 -7.11 16.75 3.57
C LEU A 233 -6.66 18.10 4.17
N GLU A 234 -7.62 18.98 4.51
CA GLU A 234 -7.35 20.26 5.17
C GLU A 234 -6.68 20.11 6.55
N ARG A 235 -6.83 18.98 7.18
CA ARG A 235 -6.18 18.62 8.46
C ARG A 235 -4.88 17.85 8.27
N GLY A 236 -4.43 17.69 7.02
CA GLY A 236 -3.16 17.04 6.68
C GLY A 236 -3.22 15.52 6.70
N MET A 237 -4.41 14.92 6.79
CA MET A 237 -4.56 13.47 6.68
C MET A 237 -4.39 12.99 5.23
N TYR A 238 -4.06 11.71 5.06
CA TYR A 238 -4.17 11.03 3.78
C TYR A 238 -5.57 10.46 3.60
N ILE A 239 -6.00 10.34 2.34
CA ILE A 239 -7.28 9.71 1.96
C ILE A 239 -7.00 8.46 1.15
N LEU A 240 -7.54 7.36 1.60
CA LEU A 240 -7.49 6.09 0.90
C LEU A 240 -8.82 5.91 0.14
N LEU A 241 -8.78 6.05 -1.18
CA LEU A 241 -9.98 5.92 -2.03
C LEU A 241 -10.28 4.43 -2.23
N ARG A 242 -11.37 3.99 -1.64
CA ARG A 242 -11.72 2.59 -1.49
C ARG A 242 -12.58 2.06 -2.65
N GLN A 243 -12.16 0.90 -3.19
CA GLN A 243 -12.95 0.12 -4.16
C GLN A 243 -12.89 -1.36 -3.81
N GLY A 244 -13.70 -1.75 -2.86
CA GLY A 244 -13.85 -3.12 -2.37
C GLY A 244 -14.82 -3.98 -3.17
N SER A 245 -15.30 -5.06 -2.56
CA SER A 245 -16.38 -5.90 -3.11
C SER A 245 -17.76 -5.38 -2.76
N ALA A 246 -17.91 -4.68 -1.64
CA ALA A 246 -19.15 -4.08 -1.15
C ALA A 246 -19.10 -2.55 -1.14
N CYS A 247 -17.98 -1.97 -0.74
CA CYS A 247 -17.80 -0.52 -0.64
C CYS A 247 -17.16 0.04 -1.90
N HIS A 248 -17.83 1.00 -2.56
CA HIS A 248 -17.45 1.55 -3.87
C HIS A 248 -17.35 3.07 -3.78
N ASN A 249 -16.41 3.57 -2.96
CA ASN A 249 -16.26 5.02 -2.72
C ASN A 249 -15.32 5.70 -3.73
N LEU A 250 -14.55 4.93 -4.53
CA LEU A 250 -13.56 5.48 -5.47
C LEU A 250 -14.18 6.48 -6.45
N ARG A 251 -15.19 6.09 -7.24
CA ARG A 251 -15.79 6.97 -8.26
C ARG A 251 -16.36 8.28 -7.71
N PRO A 252 -17.14 8.30 -6.61
CA PRO A 252 -17.61 9.55 -6.01
C PRO A 252 -16.47 10.46 -5.56
N LEU A 253 -15.43 9.90 -4.93
CA LEU A 253 -14.34 10.68 -4.34
C LEU A 253 -13.33 11.19 -5.38
N LEU A 254 -13.21 10.54 -6.54
CA LEU A 254 -12.34 11.03 -7.62
C LEU A 254 -12.71 12.46 -8.09
N LYS A 255 -13.95 12.87 -7.91
CA LYS A 255 -14.41 14.25 -8.21
C LYS A 255 -13.75 15.31 -7.33
N GLY A 256 -13.25 14.92 -6.15
CA GLY A 256 -12.52 15.80 -5.22
C GLY A 256 -11.00 15.73 -5.39
N VAL A 257 -10.47 14.84 -6.25
CA VAL A 257 -9.02 14.75 -6.49
C VAL A 257 -8.58 15.87 -7.43
N THR A 258 -7.64 16.68 -7.01
CA THR A 258 -7.07 17.79 -7.77
C THR A 258 -5.54 17.63 -7.89
N PRO A 259 -4.86 18.37 -8.80
CA PRO A 259 -3.40 18.35 -8.87
C PRO A 259 -2.72 18.72 -7.54
N GLU A 260 -3.34 19.59 -6.74
CA GLU A 260 -2.80 20.09 -5.47
C GLU A 260 -2.88 19.05 -4.35
N ASN A 261 -4.01 18.31 -4.28
CA ASN A 261 -4.27 17.37 -3.20
C ASN A 261 -3.94 15.90 -3.55
N SER A 262 -3.78 15.57 -4.84
CA SER A 262 -3.54 14.19 -5.31
C SER A 262 -2.39 13.47 -4.59
N ARG A 263 -1.37 14.22 -4.15
CA ARG A 263 -0.24 13.69 -3.37
C ARG A 263 -0.64 13.10 -1.99
N ARG A 264 -1.83 13.43 -1.51
CA ARG A 264 -2.40 12.92 -0.26
C ARG A 264 -3.51 11.88 -0.49
N CYS A 265 -3.72 11.48 -1.74
CA CYS A 265 -4.71 10.49 -2.14
C CYS A 265 -4.01 9.18 -2.49
N LEU A 266 -4.53 8.07 -1.98
CA LEU A 266 -4.04 6.72 -2.19
C LEU A 266 -5.21 5.84 -2.68
N LEU A 267 -4.89 4.66 -3.20
CA LEU A 267 -5.88 3.65 -3.57
C LEU A 267 -5.84 2.48 -2.59
N CYS A 268 -7.00 1.95 -2.25
CA CYS A 268 -7.12 0.76 -1.41
C CYS A 268 -8.32 -0.10 -1.80
N SER A 269 -8.28 -1.37 -1.42
CA SER A 269 -9.38 -2.30 -1.69
C SER A 269 -10.28 -2.54 -0.49
N ASP A 270 -9.75 -2.46 0.74
CA ASP A 270 -10.48 -2.83 1.95
C ASP A 270 -10.96 -4.30 1.86
N ASP A 271 -12.24 -4.57 2.01
CA ASP A 271 -12.84 -5.90 1.84
C ASP A 271 -12.92 -6.31 0.36
N ARG A 272 -12.02 -7.18 -0.09
CA ARG A 272 -11.96 -7.62 -1.49
C ARG A 272 -12.03 -9.14 -1.62
N GLN A 273 -13.08 -9.63 -2.25
CA GLN A 273 -13.33 -11.07 -2.41
C GLN A 273 -12.71 -11.62 -3.71
N PRO A 274 -12.26 -12.90 -3.74
CA PRO A 274 -11.65 -13.53 -4.90
C PRO A 274 -12.52 -13.48 -6.15
N LYS A 275 -13.83 -13.66 -6.01
CA LYS A 275 -14.76 -13.57 -7.14
C LYS A 275 -14.72 -12.20 -7.83
N THR A 276 -14.61 -11.13 -7.03
CA THR A 276 -14.52 -9.77 -7.57
C THR A 276 -13.14 -9.54 -8.19
N ILE A 277 -12.07 -10.03 -7.57
CA ILE A 277 -10.71 -9.94 -8.11
C ILE A 277 -10.63 -10.64 -9.47
N LEU A 278 -11.09 -11.90 -9.55
CA LEU A 278 -11.05 -12.68 -10.78
C LEU A 278 -11.91 -12.11 -11.93
N LYS A 279 -13.01 -11.40 -11.57
CA LYS A 279 -13.92 -10.84 -12.56
C LYS A 279 -13.49 -9.44 -13.03
N ASP A 280 -13.16 -8.59 -12.08
CA ASP A 280 -13.02 -7.16 -12.30
C ASP A 280 -11.56 -6.68 -12.21
N GLY A 281 -10.66 -7.50 -11.63
CA GLY A 281 -9.29 -7.11 -11.32
C GLY A 281 -9.13 -6.58 -9.89
N HIS A 282 -7.96 -6.01 -9.63
CA HIS A 282 -7.59 -5.43 -8.33
C HIS A 282 -7.18 -3.96 -8.50
N LEU A 283 -5.95 -3.57 -8.18
CA LEU A 283 -5.49 -2.17 -8.37
C LEU A 283 -5.41 -1.76 -9.84
N ASP A 284 -5.18 -2.69 -10.77
CA ASP A 284 -5.31 -2.47 -12.21
C ASP A 284 -6.70 -1.92 -12.58
N ASN A 285 -7.75 -2.50 -12.01
CA ASN A 285 -9.12 -2.01 -12.17
C ASN A 285 -9.35 -0.64 -11.48
N HIS A 286 -8.71 -0.39 -10.33
CA HIS A 286 -8.81 0.93 -9.67
C HIS A 286 -8.19 2.02 -10.57
N LEU A 287 -7.04 1.74 -11.16
CA LEU A 287 -6.38 2.65 -12.10
C LEU A 287 -7.23 2.91 -13.34
N LYS A 288 -7.85 1.86 -13.89
CA LYS A 288 -8.81 1.98 -14.99
C LYS A 288 -9.97 2.90 -14.62
N ILE A 289 -10.58 2.72 -13.46
CA ILE A 289 -11.65 3.58 -12.95
C ILE A 289 -11.17 5.03 -12.84
N CYS A 290 -9.96 5.27 -12.32
CA CYS A 290 -9.41 6.62 -12.22
C CYS A 290 -9.35 7.32 -13.59
N VAL A 291 -8.84 6.63 -14.61
CA VAL A 291 -8.72 7.19 -15.96
C VAL A 291 -10.08 7.34 -16.65
N GLU A 292 -11.00 6.40 -16.46
CA GLU A 292 -12.40 6.52 -16.94
C GLU A 292 -13.10 7.77 -16.39
N GLU A 293 -12.82 8.14 -15.13
CA GLU A 293 -13.33 9.36 -14.49
C GLU A 293 -12.53 10.63 -14.84
N GLY A 294 -11.53 10.52 -15.72
CA GLY A 294 -10.79 11.65 -16.26
C GLY A 294 -9.52 12.03 -15.52
N LEU A 295 -9.08 11.22 -14.54
CA LEU A 295 -7.81 11.46 -13.88
C LEU A 295 -6.65 11.11 -14.84
N ASP A 296 -5.58 11.92 -14.79
CA ASP A 296 -4.35 11.61 -15.53
C ASP A 296 -3.74 10.27 -15.08
N ALA A 297 -3.38 9.44 -16.06
CA ALA A 297 -2.90 8.07 -15.79
C ALA A 297 -1.65 8.02 -14.90
N VAL A 298 -0.70 8.95 -15.09
CA VAL A 298 0.51 9.00 -14.26
C VAL A 298 0.18 9.41 -12.82
N THR A 299 -0.80 10.30 -12.65
CA THR A 299 -1.33 10.69 -11.34
C THR A 299 -2.01 9.50 -10.66
N ALA A 300 -2.83 8.74 -11.37
CA ALA A 300 -3.45 7.52 -10.84
C ALA A 300 -2.40 6.48 -10.40
N ILE A 301 -1.39 6.23 -11.25
CA ILE A 301 -0.25 5.34 -10.91
C ILE A 301 0.47 5.83 -9.66
N ARG A 302 0.71 7.14 -9.54
CA ARG A 302 1.34 7.73 -8.34
C ARG A 302 0.53 7.45 -7.07
N MET A 303 -0.80 7.53 -7.13
CA MET A 303 -1.70 7.23 -6.02
C MET A 303 -1.62 5.75 -5.59
N ALA A 304 -1.40 4.84 -6.54
CA ALA A 304 -1.24 3.40 -6.29
C ALA A 304 0.20 2.98 -5.96
N THR A 305 1.17 3.89 -5.94
CA THR A 305 2.60 3.54 -5.82
C THR A 305 3.35 4.50 -4.89
N LEU A 306 3.85 5.62 -5.39
CA LEU A 306 4.70 6.55 -4.65
C LEU A 306 3.98 7.14 -3.43
N ASN A 307 2.73 7.59 -3.58
CA ASN A 307 1.98 8.19 -2.48
C ASN A 307 1.77 7.17 -1.33
N ALA A 308 1.42 5.93 -1.68
CA ALA A 308 1.29 4.84 -0.71
C ALA A 308 2.62 4.56 0.00
N ALA A 309 3.71 4.46 -0.76
CA ALA A 309 5.05 4.26 -0.20
C ALA A 309 5.45 5.39 0.75
N GLU A 310 5.21 6.66 0.39
CA GLU A 310 5.50 7.82 1.24
C GLU A 310 4.64 7.84 2.50
N CYS A 311 3.32 7.56 2.39
CA CYS A 311 2.40 7.50 3.51
C CYS A 311 2.87 6.49 4.56
N PHE A 312 3.19 5.28 4.12
CA PHE A 312 3.59 4.18 5.00
C PHE A 312 5.10 4.10 5.26
N ARG A 313 5.87 5.14 4.88
CA ARG A 313 7.33 5.24 5.09
C ARG A 313 8.13 4.08 4.49
N LEU A 314 7.66 3.55 3.37
CA LEU A 314 8.33 2.50 2.60
C LEU A 314 9.32 3.15 1.61
N HIS A 315 10.47 3.57 2.10
CA HIS A 315 11.43 4.43 1.36
C HIS A 315 12.13 3.74 0.19
N ASP A 316 11.97 2.43 0.02
CA ASP A 316 12.69 1.62 -0.96
C ASP A 316 11.85 1.20 -2.17
N ARG A 317 10.60 1.67 -2.30
CA ARG A 317 9.64 1.24 -3.33
C ARG A 317 8.71 2.37 -3.80
N GLY A 318 7.78 2.04 -4.68
CA GLY A 318 6.79 2.99 -5.21
C GLY A 318 7.29 3.83 -6.39
N ALA A 319 8.53 3.60 -6.86
CA ALA A 319 9.09 4.28 -8.03
C ALA A 319 10.08 3.37 -8.78
N ILE A 320 10.21 3.57 -10.09
CA ILE A 320 11.31 3.00 -10.88
C ILE A 320 12.46 4.01 -10.81
N ALA A 321 13.40 3.78 -9.87
CA ALA A 321 14.54 4.66 -9.65
C ALA A 321 15.76 3.88 -9.11
N PRO A 322 16.99 4.33 -9.37
CA PRO A 322 18.19 3.67 -8.87
C PRO A 322 18.18 3.51 -7.34
N GLY A 323 18.49 2.32 -6.85
CA GLY A 323 18.48 1.97 -5.43
C GLY A 323 17.13 1.49 -4.88
N TYR A 324 16.02 1.68 -5.62
CA TYR A 324 14.71 1.17 -5.26
C TYR A 324 14.61 -0.34 -5.51
N ARG A 325 13.64 -0.99 -4.87
CA ARG A 325 13.31 -2.39 -5.16
C ARG A 325 12.86 -2.54 -6.61
N ALA A 326 13.20 -3.67 -7.19
CA ALA A 326 12.83 -3.99 -8.57
C ALA A 326 11.40 -4.56 -8.67
N ASP A 327 10.45 -3.92 -7.99
CA ASP A 327 9.02 -4.23 -8.11
C ASP A 327 8.48 -3.47 -9.33
N ILE A 328 8.31 -4.16 -10.45
CA ILE A 328 8.01 -3.58 -11.76
C ILE A 328 6.84 -4.31 -12.40
N VAL A 329 5.90 -3.53 -12.94
CA VAL A 329 4.76 -4.04 -13.72
C VAL A 329 4.89 -3.57 -15.15
N LEU A 330 4.73 -4.49 -16.10
CA LEU A 330 4.64 -4.19 -17.53
C LEU A 330 3.16 -4.18 -17.94
N LEU A 331 2.71 -3.04 -18.48
CA LEU A 331 1.35 -2.80 -18.94
C LEU A 331 1.32 -2.63 -20.45
N ASP A 332 0.29 -3.16 -21.11
CA ASP A 332 0.09 -2.96 -22.54
C ASP A 332 -0.30 -1.50 -22.85
N ASP A 333 -1.07 -0.87 -21.98
CA ASP A 333 -1.51 0.51 -22.12
C ASP A 333 -1.75 1.20 -20.75
N LEU A 334 -2.03 2.51 -20.78
CA LEU A 334 -2.38 3.32 -19.61
C LEU A 334 -3.86 3.72 -19.57
N LYS A 335 -4.73 2.94 -20.19
CA LYS A 335 -6.17 3.14 -20.21
C LYS A 335 -6.91 1.99 -19.55
N ASP A 336 -6.65 0.77 -20.02
CA ASP A 336 -7.26 -0.44 -19.47
C ASP A 336 -6.37 -1.12 -18.44
N PHE A 337 -5.09 -0.73 -18.34
CA PHE A 337 -4.09 -1.22 -17.36
C PHE A 337 -3.93 -2.74 -17.36
N GLN A 338 -4.01 -3.36 -18.53
CA GLN A 338 -3.79 -4.79 -18.63
C GLN A 338 -2.36 -5.15 -18.25
N VAL A 339 -2.24 -5.97 -17.21
CA VAL A 339 -0.95 -6.43 -16.69
C VAL A 339 -0.47 -7.60 -17.55
N GLU A 340 0.61 -7.40 -18.28
CA GLU A 340 1.27 -8.46 -19.05
C GLU A 340 2.25 -9.24 -18.17
N LYS A 341 3.02 -8.53 -17.34
CA LYS A 341 3.95 -9.12 -16.37
C LYS A 341 4.03 -8.26 -15.13
N ALA A 342 4.03 -8.92 -13.98
CA ALA A 342 4.43 -8.32 -12.72
C ALA A 342 5.65 -9.08 -12.19
N VAL A 343 6.67 -8.35 -11.76
CA VAL A 343 7.90 -8.89 -11.19
C VAL A 343 8.08 -8.26 -9.82
N SER A 344 8.13 -9.11 -8.80
CA SER A 344 8.55 -8.74 -7.45
C SER A 344 9.77 -9.57 -7.08
N TYR A 345 10.82 -8.91 -6.60
CA TYR A 345 12.02 -9.57 -6.09
C TYR A 345 12.00 -9.56 -4.55
N THR A 346 10.97 -10.18 -3.97
CA THR A 346 10.88 -10.39 -2.50
C THR A 346 11.70 -11.58 -2.05
#